data_ffbf242db9694b6e4c89427a42fe4111
#
_entry.id   ffbf242db9694b6e4c89427a42fe4111
#
_cell.length_a   1.000
_cell.length_b   1.000
_cell.length_c   1.000
_cell.angle_alpha   90.00
_cell.angle_beta   90.00
_cell.angle_gamma   90.00
#
_symmetry.space_group_name_H-M   'P 1'
#
loop_
_entity.id
_entity.type
_entity.pdbx_description
1 polymer ?
#
loop_
_entity_poly.entity_id
_entity_poly.type
_entity_poly.pdbx_seq_one_letter_code
_entity_poly.pdbx_strand_id
1 'polypeptide(L)'
;RLKWLSLQDPSQLTVQPYEQLASVFRQMGLNDEARAVAVAKQRHIQAHLKGWSKAGSWVQDVTIGYGYYPWKVLYFILPLLALGMLVFGWAFANGVMAPTADNPHFALFAVQAQVKSANLAWDAFAYSLDVFLPIVDLHQESAWALNAALPGGAWVQVYQYFHILMGWVLTTL
;
A
#
# COMPACT_ATOMS: atom_id res chain seq x y z
N ARG A 1 13.65 -25.64 14.87
CA ARG A 1 14.05 -25.12 16.20
C ARG A 1 12.84 -24.73 17.06
N LEU A 2 11.69 -24.33 16.51
CA LEU A 2 10.46 -23.96 17.26
C LEU A 2 9.47 -25.12 17.44
N LYS A 3 9.82 -26.33 17.01
CA LYS A 3 8.92 -27.49 16.99
C LYS A 3 8.38 -27.87 18.39
N TRP A 4 9.12 -27.62 19.45
CA TRP A 4 8.68 -27.90 20.82
C TRP A 4 7.58 -26.92 21.29
N LEU A 5 7.54 -25.69 20.77
CA LEU A 5 6.45 -24.74 21.05
C LEU A 5 5.11 -25.20 20.46
N SER A 6 5.14 -25.97 19.36
CA SER A 6 3.93 -26.54 18.77
C SER A 6 3.37 -27.74 19.52
N LEU A 7 4.09 -28.24 20.54
CA LEU A 7 3.63 -29.32 21.43
C LEU A 7 2.80 -28.80 22.62
N GLN A 8 2.66 -27.48 22.76
CA GLN A 8 1.78 -26.89 23.77
C GLN A 8 0.33 -27.23 23.44
N ASP A 9 -0.49 -27.34 24.49
CA ASP A 9 -1.93 -27.55 24.34
C ASP A 9 -2.54 -26.39 23.52
N PRO A 10 -3.08 -26.68 22.33
CA PRO A 10 -3.64 -25.64 21.48
C PRO A 10 -4.90 -24.98 22.05
N SER A 11 -5.49 -25.56 23.11
CA SER A 11 -6.66 -25.00 23.80
C SER A 11 -6.29 -23.88 24.78
N GLN A 12 -5.01 -23.79 25.20
CA GLN A 12 -4.54 -22.82 26.18
C GLN A 12 -3.70 -21.73 25.51
N LEU A 13 -4.13 -20.47 25.67
CA LEU A 13 -3.36 -19.31 25.20
C LEU A 13 -2.19 -19.04 26.15
N THR A 14 -1.08 -19.76 25.99
CA THR A 14 0.12 -19.62 26.81
C THR A 14 1.19 -18.80 26.05
N VAL A 15 1.34 -17.54 26.43
CA VAL A 15 2.25 -16.58 25.76
C VAL A 15 3.66 -16.59 26.37
N GLN A 16 3.74 -16.91 27.66
CA GLN A 16 4.98 -16.83 28.48
C GLN A 16 6.19 -17.58 27.87
N PRO A 17 6.06 -18.82 27.36
CA PRO A 17 7.21 -19.52 26.76
C PRO A 17 7.82 -18.82 25.55
N TYR A 18 6.98 -18.17 24.73
CA TYR A 18 7.44 -17.40 23.59
C TYR A 18 8.24 -16.16 24.02
N GLU A 19 7.76 -15.46 25.06
CA GLU A 19 8.44 -14.26 25.59
C GLU A 19 9.78 -14.61 26.24
N GLN A 20 9.84 -15.67 27.01
CA GLN A 20 11.09 -16.14 27.60
C GLN A 20 12.10 -16.51 26.53
N LEU A 21 11.69 -17.29 25.53
CA LEU A 21 12.59 -17.70 24.45
C LEU A 21 13.07 -16.49 23.63
N ALA A 22 12.18 -15.55 23.30
CA ALA A 22 12.54 -14.33 22.59
C ALA A 22 13.53 -13.47 23.40
N SER A 23 13.35 -13.40 24.73
CA SER A 23 14.28 -12.70 25.63
C SER A 23 15.67 -13.35 25.63
N VAL A 24 15.75 -14.66 25.75
CA VAL A 24 17.02 -15.40 25.69
C VAL A 24 17.74 -15.16 24.36
N PHE A 25 17.03 -15.25 23.22
CA PHE A 25 17.64 -14.99 21.93
C PHE A 25 18.15 -13.55 21.79
N ARG A 26 17.43 -12.54 22.32
CA ARG A 26 17.93 -11.16 22.34
C ARG A 26 19.20 -11.02 23.19
N GLN A 27 19.24 -11.64 24.36
CA GLN A 27 20.42 -11.63 25.22
C GLN A 27 21.64 -12.29 24.55
N MET A 28 21.40 -13.29 23.70
CA MET A 28 22.43 -13.97 22.91
C MET A 28 22.82 -13.21 21.63
N GLY A 29 22.19 -12.05 21.35
CA GLY A 29 22.42 -11.29 20.12
C GLY A 29 21.74 -11.88 18.87
N LEU A 30 20.92 -12.93 19.02
CA LEU A 30 20.23 -13.63 17.94
C LEU A 30 18.90 -12.92 17.62
N ASN A 31 18.98 -11.73 17.07
CA ASN A 31 17.81 -10.87 16.85
C ASN A 31 16.81 -11.44 15.84
N ASP A 32 17.27 -12.16 14.82
CA ASP A 32 16.39 -12.73 13.80
C ASP A 32 15.58 -13.90 14.35
N GLU A 33 16.20 -14.75 15.18
CA GLU A 33 15.51 -15.80 15.90
C GLU A 33 14.51 -15.24 16.91
N ALA A 34 14.88 -14.17 17.62
CA ALA A 34 13.95 -13.49 18.54
C ALA A 34 12.72 -12.93 17.80
N ARG A 35 12.92 -12.34 16.61
CA ARG A 35 11.81 -11.89 15.73
C ARG A 35 10.93 -13.05 15.28
N ALA A 36 11.53 -14.15 14.84
CA ALA A 36 10.80 -15.34 14.42
C ALA A 36 9.91 -15.89 15.55
N VAL A 37 10.42 -15.93 16.79
CA VAL A 37 9.63 -16.32 17.97
C VAL A 37 8.51 -15.34 18.25
N ALA A 38 8.75 -14.03 18.12
CA ALA A 38 7.75 -13.00 18.34
C ALA A 38 6.60 -13.09 17.31
N VAL A 39 6.92 -13.35 16.04
CA VAL A 39 5.90 -13.63 15.00
C VAL A 39 5.14 -14.91 15.30
N ALA A 40 5.81 -15.98 15.72
CA ALA A 40 5.15 -17.24 16.10
C ALA A 40 4.19 -17.04 17.27
N LYS A 41 4.55 -16.19 18.27
CA LYS A 41 3.66 -15.78 19.35
C LYS A 41 2.39 -15.13 18.82
N GLN A 42 2.52 -14.16 17.92
CA GLN A 42 1.37 -13.46 17.36
C GLN A 42 0.46 -14.40 16.55
N ARG A 43 1.02 -15.33 15.78
CA ARG A 43 0.24 -16.34 15.07
C ARG A 43 -0.47 -17.29 16.02
N HIS A 44 0.14 -17.63 17.16
CA HIS A 44 -0.53 -18.41 18.20
C HIS A 44 -1.72 -17.65 18.80
N ILE A 45 -1.56 -16.35 19.09
CA ILE A 45 -2.67 -15.48 19.52
C ILE A 45 -3.76 -15.40 18.45
N GLN A 46 -3.37 -15.20 17.18
CA GLN A 46 -4.31 -15.12 16.05
C GLN A 46 -5.18 -16.37 15.92
N ALA A 47 -4.63 -17.56 16.19
CA ALA A 47 -5.38 -18.81 16.13
C ALA A 47 -6.58 -18.82 17.11
N HIS A 48 -6.50 -18.07 18.20
CA HIS A 48 -7.56 -17.95 19.22
C HIS A 48 -8.52 -16.78 18.98
N LEU A 49 -8.22 -15.88 18.02
CA LEU A 49 -9.09 -14.76 17.65
C LEU A 49 -10.28 -15.24 16.82
N LYS A 50 -11.40 -14.52 16.92
CA LYS A 50 -12.63 -14.77 16.15
C LYS A 50 -13.11 -13.49 15.46
N GLY A 51 -13.87 -13.66 14.37
CA GLY A 51 -14.49 -12.53 13.66
C GLY A 51 -13.48 -11.52 13.07
N TRP A 52 -13.82 -10.25 13.13
CA TRP A 52 -13.04 -9.16 12.54
C TRP A 52 -11.61 -9.00 13.12
N SER A 53 -11.42 -9.34 14.40
CA SER A 53 -10.10 -9.30 15.03
C SER A 53 -9.12 -10.31 14.41
N LYS A 54 -9.63 -11.49 14.01
CA LYS A 54 -8.84 -12.48 13.28
C LYS A 54 -8.45 -11.96 11.87
N ALA A 55 -9.41 -11.35 11.17
CA ALA A 55 -9.14 -10.75 9.85
C ALA A 55 -8.09 -9.64 9.93
N GLY A 56 -8.21 -8.70 10.88
CA GLY A 56 -7.22 -7.65 11.10
C GLY A 56 -5.83 -8.19 11.44
N SER A 57 -5.76 -9.19 12.32
CA SER A 57 -4.49 -9.85 12.66
C SER A 57 -3.86 -10.57 11.45
N TRP A 58 -4.67 -11.18 10.58
CA TRP A 58 -4.19 -11.81 9.35
C TRP A 58 -3.62 -10.77 8.37
N VAL A 59 -4.29 -9.63 8.20
CA VAL A 59 -3.77 -8.52 7.39
C VAL A 59 -2.40 -8.06 7.91
N GLN A 60 -2.25 -7.87 9.21
CA GLN A 60 -0.96 -7.51 9.81
C GLN A 60 0.14 -8.56 9.60
N ASP A 61 -0.18 -9.86 9.65
CA ASP A 61 0.80 -10.92 9.38
C ASP A 61 1.30 -10.86 7.93
N VAL A 62 0.38 -10.70 6.99
CA VAL A 62 0.69 -10.73 5.55
C VAL A 62 1.42 -9.46 5.11
N THR A 63 0.99 -8.28 5.57
CA THR A 63 1.52 -6.98 5.12
C THR A 63 2.84 -6.60 5.77
N ILE A 64 2.93 -6.67 7.10
CA ILE A 64 4.07 -6.16 7.88
C ILE A 64 4.67 -7.21 8.84
N GLY A 65 4.13 -8.44 8.85
CA GLY A 65 4.57 -9.47 9.80
C GLY A 65 4.49 -9.00 11.25
N TYR A 66 3.35 -8.40 11.65
CA TYR A 66 3.12 -7.79 12.97
C TYR A 66 4.15 -6.68 13.33
N GLY A 67 4.63 -5.93 12.36
CA GLY A 67 5.63 -4.88 12.57
C GLY A 67 7.09 -5.38 12.64
N TYR A 68 7.32 -6.69 12.59
CA TYR A 68 8.68 -7.25 12.61
C TYR A 68 9.37 -7.24 11.25
N TYR A 69 8.61 -7.12 10.15
CA TYR A 69 9.11 -7.12 8.78
C TYR A 69 8.44 -6.01 7.95
N PRO A 70 8.66 -4.72 8.28
CA PRO A 70 7.95 -3.61 7.65
C PRO A 70 8.19 -3.51 6.13
N TRP A 71 9.35 -3.99 5.66
CA TRP A 71 9.68 -4.00 4.24
C TRP A 71 8.73 -4.87 3.39
N LYS A 72 7.97 -5.81 4.00
CA LYS A 72 6.97 -6.62 3.28
C LYS A 72 5.87 -5.78 2.66
N VAL A 73 5.54 -4.63 3.24
CA VAL A 73 4.51 -3.74 2.70
C VAL A 73 4.86 -3.30 1.28
N LEU A 74 6.15 -3.20 0.93
CA LEU A 74 6.60 -2.84 -0.41
C LEU A 74 6.14 -3.82 -1.49
N TYR A 75 5.95 -5.11 -1.16
CA TYR A 75 5.38 -6.10 -2.09
C TYR A 75 3.93 -5.79 -2.48
N PHE A 76 3.23 -4.97 -1.71
CA PHE A 76 1.88 -4.50 -2.01
C PHE A 76 1.90 -3.11 -2.64
N ILE A 77 2.75 -2.22 -2.13
CA ILE A 77 2.87 -0.84 -2.63
C ILE A 77 3.36 -0.84 -4.08
N LEU A 78 4.44 -1.55 -4.40
CA LEU A 78 5.03 -1.52 -5.74
C LEU A 78 4.09 -1.99 -6.85
N PRO A 79 3.35 -3.13 -6.72
CA PRO A 79 2.36 -3.52 -7.71
C PRO A 79 1.19 -2.54 -7.83
N LEU A 80 0.75 -1.93 -6.72
CA LEU A 80 -0.32 -0.93 -6.76
C LEU A 80 0.11 0.34 -7.48
N LEU A 81 1.33 0.82 -7.23
CA LEU A 81 1.88 1.97 -7.97
C LEU A 81 2.04 1.64 -9.46
N ALA A 82 2.53 0.45 -9.80
CA ALA A 82 2.64 0.03 -11.19
C ALA A 82 1.28 -0.05 -11.88
N LEU A 83 0.26 -0.58 -11.19
CA LEU A 83 -1.11 -0.60 -11.69
C LEU A 83 -1.67 0.81 -11.84
N GLY A 84 -1.43 1.70 -10.87
CA GLY A 84 -1.80 3.12 -10.94
C GLY A 84 -1.19 3.80 -12.15
N MET A 85 0.10 3.60 -12.37
CA MET A 85 0.81 4.12 -13.53
C MET A 85 0.18 3.65 -14.86
N LEU A 86 -0.22 2.38 -14.96
CA LEU A 86 -0.90 1.83 -16.14
C LEU A 86 -2.30 2.43 -16.33
N VAL A 87 -3.11 2.49 -15.27
CA VAL A 87 -4.49 2.98 -15.33
C VAL A 87 -4.52 4.47 -15.64
N PHE A 88 -3.74 5.30 -14.94
CA PHE A 88 -3.69 6.74 -15.18
C PHE A 88 -2.99 7.09 -16.50
N GLY A 89 -1.96 6.32 -16.90
CA GLY A 89 -1.34 6.44 -18.22
C GLY A 89 -2.33 6.13 -19.35
N TRP A 90 -3.15 5.09 -19.19
CA TRP A 90 -4.24 4.79 -20.11
C TRP A 90 -5.28 5.92 -20.16
N ALA A 91 -5.68 6.45 -19.00
CA ALA A 91 -6.64 7.53 -18.90
C ALA A 91 -6.15 8.80 -19.61
N PHE A 92 -4.89 9.14 -19.45
CA PHE A 92 -4.25 10.26 -20.17
C PHE A 92 -4.22 10.01 -21.68
N ALA A 93 -3.78 8.84 -22.11
CA ALA A 93 -3.69 8.50 -23.53
C ALA A 93 -5.05 8.52 -24.26
N ASN A 94 -6.15 8.28 -23.51
CA ASN A 94 -7.51 8.32 -24.06
C ASN A 94 -8.22 9.68 -23.81
N GLY A 95 -7.50 10.70 -23.35
CA GLY A 95 -8.04 12.05 -23.15
C GLY A 95 -9.03 12.17 -21.98
N VAL A 96 -9.08 11.15 -21.11
CA VAL A 96 -9.92 11.15 -19.89
C VAL A 96 -9.36 12.11 -18.85
N MET A 97 -8.06 12.40 -18.90
CA MET A 97 -7.40 13.38 -18.03
C MET A 97 -7.11 14.66 -18.80
N ALA A 98 -7.39 15.79 -18.18
CA ALA A 98 -7.15 17.13 -18.73
C ALA A 98 -6.40 17.99 -17.70
N PRO A 99 -5.56 18.92 -18.14
CA PRO A 99 -4.88 19.84 -17.24
C PRO A 99 -5.90 20.79 -16.60
N THR A 100 -5.71 21.07 -15.32
CA THR A 100 -6.48 22.08 -14.58
C THR A 100 -5.92 23.49 -14.82
N ALA A 101 -6.65 24.51 -14.36
CA ALA A 101 -6.16 25.89 -14.39
C ALA A 101 -4.89 26.12 -13.55
N ASP A 102 -4.66 25.26 -12.55
CA ASP A 102 -3.47 25.31 -11.69
C ASP A 102 -2.23 24.71 -12.37
N ASN A 103 -2.40 24.02 -13.53
CA ASN A 103 -1.28 23.50 -14.30
C ASN A 103 -0.54 24.66 -14.99
N PRO A 104 0.78 24.85 -14.77
CA PRO A 104 1.55 25.92 -15.40
C PRO A 104 1.55 25.85 -16.94
N HIS A 105 1.24 24.68 -17.51
CA HIS A 105 1.16 24.45 -18.94
C HIS A 105 -0.28 24.55 -19.50
N PHE A 106 -1.26 24.91 -18.66
CA PHE A 106 -2.69 24.96 -19.06
C PHE A 106 -2.92 25.83 -20.32
N ALA A 107 -2.30 27.00 -20.37
CA ALA A 107 -2.46 27.92 -21.52
C ALA A 107 -1.89 27.30 -22.82
N LEU A 108 -0.77 26.60 -22.74
CA LEU A 108 -0.16 25.90 -23.87
C LEU A 108 -1.04 24.72 -24.33
N PHE A 109 -1.61 23.99 -23.39
CA PHE A 109 -2.52 22.89 -23.69
C PHE A 109 -3.81 23.37 -24.37
N ALA A 110 -4.40 24.47 -23.91
CA ALA A 110 -5.59 25.06 -24.50
C ALA A 110 -5.37 25.50 -25.97
N VAL A 111 -4.16 25.98 -26.30
CA VAL A 111 -3.77 26.36 -27.66
C VAL A 111 -3.43 25.13 -28.52
N GLN A 112 -2.83 24.08 -27.93
CA GLN A 112 -2.32 22.90 -28.62
C GLN A 112 -3.27 21.71 -28.62
N ALA A 113 -4.51 21.83 -28.14
CA ALA A 113 -5.51 20.76 -28.12
C ALA A 113 -5.77 20.14 -29.52
N GLN A 114 -5.27 20.76 -30.59
CA GLN A 114 -5.27 20.22 -31.96
C GLN A 114 -3.98 19.51 -32.36
N VAL A 115 -2.93 19.54 -31.54
CA VAL A 115 -1.64 18.91 -31.86
C VAL A 115 -1.39 17.75 -30.90
N LYS A 116 -1.43 16.54 -31.43
CA LYS A 116 -1.31 15.25 -30.75
C LYS A 116 0.09 14.96 -30.16
N SER A 117 0.89 15.97 -29.91
CA SER A 117 2.27 15.84 -29.39
C SER A 117 2.56 16.78 -28.22
N ALA A 118 1.71 16.78 -27.22
CA ALA A 118 2.04 17.47 -25.98
C ALA A 118 2.74 16.48 -25.04
N ASN A 119 4.06 16.42 -25.10
CA ASN A 119 4.91 16.02 -23.99
C ASN A 119 4.84 17.10 -22.89
N LEU A 120 3.63 17.51 -22.55
CA LEU A 120 3.37 18.34 -21.39
C LEU A 120 3.59 17.48 -20.18
N ALA A 121 4.46 17.87 -19.31
CA ALA A 121 4.86 17.40 -17.98
C ALA A 121 3.93 16.37 -17.27
N TRP A 122 3.23 15.50 -18.05
CA TRP A 122 2.49 14.37 -17.56
C TRP A 122 3.45 13.24 -17.22
N ASP A 123 3.48 12.87 -15.98
CA ASP A 123 4.20 11.70 -15.51
C ASP A 123 3.24 10.77 -14.78
N ALA A 124 2.91 9.65 -15.44
CA ALA A 124 1.99 8.66 -14.88
C ALA A 124 2.50 8.05 -13.56
N PHE A 125 3.82 7.93 -13.39
CA PHE A 125 4.41 7.45 -12.15
C PHE A 125 4.28 8.51 -11.06
N ALA A 126 4.66 9.76 -11.34
CA ALA A 126 4.55 10.85 -10.38
C ALA A 126 3.09 11.09 -9.97
N TYR A 127 2.14 11.03 -10.92
CA TYR A 127 0.70 11.12 -10.62
C TYR A 127 0.22 9.96 -9.73
N SER A 128 0.60 8.72 -10.08
CA SER A 128 0.24 7.54 -9.27
C SER A 128 0.82 7.63 -7.85
N LEU A 129 2.06 8.12 -7.72
CA LEU A 129 2.72 8.28 -6.44
C LEU A 129 2.07 9.39 -5.60
N ASP A 130 1.73 10.51 -6.21
CA ASP A 130 1.07 11.66 -5.58
C ASP A 130 -0.30 11.29 -5.01
N VAL A 131 -1.11 10.62 -5.83
CA VAL A 131 -2.43 10.11 -5.41
C VAL A 131 -2.33 9.01 -4.34
N PHE A 132 -1.25 8.23 -4.34
CA PHE A 132 -1.06 7.13 -3.39
C PHE A 132 -0.53 7.59 -2.04
N LEU A 133 0.40 8.54 -2.00
CA LEU A 133 1.07 8.99 -0.77
C LEU A 133 0.37 10.20 -0.16
N PRO A 134 -0.39 10.04 0.94
CA PRO A 134 -1.17 11.14 1.52
C PRO A 134 -0.33 12.25 2.15
N ILE A 135 0.97 12.04 2.32
CA ILE A 135 1.88 12.97 3.03
C ILE A 135 2.76 13.75 2.04
N VAL A 136 2.95 13.21 0.83
CA VAL A 136 3.81 13.81 -0.19
C VAL A 136 2.94 14.44 -1.25
N ASP A 137 3.09 15.74 -1.46
CA ASP A 137 2.40 16.51 -2.50
C ASP A 137 3.40 16.81 -3.64
N LEU A 138 3.23 16.12 -4.75
CA LEU A 138 4.00 16.35 -5.99
C LEU A 138 3.28 17.31 -6.93
N HIS A 139 2.14 17.87 -6.54
CA HIS A 139 1.30 18.79 -7.29
C HIS A 139 0.76 18.21 -8.62
N GLN A 140 0.86 16.90 -8.81
CA GLN A 140 0.34 16.24 -10.00
C GLN A 140 -1.19 16.06 -9.92
N GLU A 141 -1.72 15.72 -8.74
CA GLU A 141 -3.16 15.58 -8.52
C GLU A 141 -3.90 16.91 -8.75
N SER A 142 -3.34 18.03 -8.27
CA SER A 142 -3.93 19.36 -8.47
C SER A 142 -3.80 19.86 -9.91
N ALA A 143 -2.74 19.44 -10.63
CA ALA A 143 -2.47 19.87 -12.00
C ALA A 143 -3.31 19.13 -13.06
N TRP A 144 -3.87 17.96 -12.75
CA TRP A 144 -4.59 17.11 -13.69
C TRP A 144 -5.94 16.66 -13.15
N ALA A 145 -7.02 17.01 -13.86
CA ALA A 145 -8.37 16.61 -13.50
C ALA A 145 -8.88 15.45 -14.35
N LEU A 146 -9.64 14.56 -13.72
CA LEU A 146 -10.26 13.40 -14.34
C LEU A 146 -11.67 13.75 -14.80
N ASN A 147 -12.00 13.50 -16.07
CA ASN A 147 -13.34 13.70 -16.60
C ASN A 147 -14.14 12.38 -16.56
N ALA A 148 -14.96 12.23 -15.53
CA ALA A 148 -15.79 11.04 -15.34
C ALA A 148 -16.91 10.88 -16.40
N ALA A 149 -17.26 11.93 -17.13
CA ALA A 149 -18.31 11.89 -18.16
C ALA A 149 -17.84 11.21 -19.46
N LEU A 150 -16.53 11.08 -19.65
CA LEU A 150 -15.97 10.42 -20.84
C LEU A 150 -16.01 8.90 -20.72
N PRO A 151 -16.02 8.16 -21.86
CA PRO A 151 -15.96 6.70 -21.85
C PRO A 151 -14.75 6.20 -21.06
N GLY A 152 -14.99 5.38 -20.04
CA GLY A 152 -13.97 4.88 -19.13
C GLY A 152 -13.64 5.82 -17.95
N GLY A 153 -14.05 7.09 -17.97
CA GLY A 153 -13.72 8.05 -16.90
C GLY A 153 -14.29 7.65 -15.54
N ALA A 154 -15.53 7.18 -15.50
CA ALA A 154 -16.17 6.78 -14.26
C ALA A 154 -15.44 5.63 -13.54
N TRP A 155 -14.97 4.62 -14.26
CA TRP A 155 -14.23 3.51 -13.63
C TRP A 155 -12.82 3.94 -13.17
N VAL A 156 -12.17 4.84 -13.92
CA VAL A 156 -10.87 5.41 -13.50
C VAL A 156 -11.04 6.22 -12.22
N GLN A 157 -12.14 6.96 -12.07
CA GLN A 157 -12.46 7.70 -10.85
C GLN A 157 -12.66 6.75 -9.66
N VAL A 158 -13.41 5.66 -9.84
CA VAL A 158 -13.57 4.63 -8.80
C VAL A 158 -12.21 4.01 -8.43
N TYR A 159 -11.38 3.72 -9.43
CA TYR A 159 -10.02 3.23 -9.19
C TYR A 159 -9.16 4.26 -8.44
N GLN A 160 -9.25 5.55 -8.75
CA GLN A 160 -8.54 6.61 -8.04
C GLN A 160 -8.90 6.62 -6.55
N TYR A 161 -10.20 6.55 -6.21
CA TYR A 161 -10.63 6.46 -4.81
C TYR A 161 -10.10 5.21 -4.10
N PHE A 162 -10.10 4.07 -4.79
CA PHE A 162 -9.49 2.84 -4.28
C PHE A 162 -7.98 3.02 -4.06
N HIS A 163 -7.29 3.66 -5.00
CA HIS A 163 -5.84 3.90 -4.93
C HIS A 163 -5.47 4.80 -3.75
N ILE A 164 -6.21 5.89 -3.53
CA ILE A 164 -6.09 6.77 -2.36
C ILE A 164 -6.30 5.98 -1.05
N LEU A 165 -7.40 5.21 -0.98
CA LEU A 165 -7.71 4.42 0.21
C LEU A 165 -6.61 3.43 0.55
N MET A 166 -6.10 2.72 -0.46
CA MET A 166 -5.00 1.77 -0.28
C MET A 166 -3.70 2.46 0.12
N GLY A 167 -3.44 3.66 -0.41
CA GLY A 167 -2.32 4.49 0.00
C GLY A 167 -2.39 4.81 1.51
N TRP A 168 -3.53 5.31 1.99
CA TRP A 168 -3.74 5.56 3.42
C TRP A 168 -3.56 4.30 4.27
N VAL A 169 -4.17 3.19 3.88
CA VAL A 169 -4.08 1.92 4.63
C VAL A 169 -2.64 1.42 4.69
N LEU A 170 -1.92 1.35 3.56
CA LEU A 170 -0.59 0.74 3.50
C LEU A 170 0.52 1.64 4.07
N THR A 171 0.33 2.96 4.08
CA THR A 171 1.30 3.90 4.67
C THR A 171 1.12 4.08 6.18
N THR A 172 -0.04 3.72 6.74
CA THR A 172 -0.32 3.80 8.19
C THR A 172 -0.15 2.47 8.93
N LEU A 173 0.08 1.36 8.23
CA LEU A 173 0.38 0.05 8.82
C LEU A 173 1.82 -0.02 9.34
#